data_bfa8bef7db9b604b6841c720adcf2a8e
#
_entry.id   bfa8bef7db9b604b6841c720adcf2a8e
#
_cell.length_a   1.000
_cell.length_b   1.000
_cell.length_c   1.000
_cell.angle_alpha   90.00
_cell.angle_beta   90.00
_cell.angle_gamma   90.00
#
_symmetry.space_group_name_H-M   'P 1'
#
loop_
_entity.id
_entity.type
_entity.pdbx_description
1 polymer ?
#
loop_
_entity_poly.entity_id
_entity_poly.type
_entity_poly.pdbx_seq_one_letter_code
_entity_poly.pdbx_strand_id
1 'polypeptide(L)'
;YNAGAQMSYAFSHKWQFTTGAELSYSGYNVISNQVHPTFAYLTLKDKSTGEAYSKSYITHYGNGQGQNQISLANYSLQASLPIGLQYSLWENSDVKLSIASSIAPSFVIKSNAFIISADGRNYVNDPALLRPVNLAGNLGTYVAFRSKKIKWIVGPNIRYQMLSSYKKDYPVKEHLIDYGIKIGISR
;
A
#
# COMPACT_ATOMS: atom_id res chain seq x y z
N TYR A 1 -2.52 -2.52 -7.39
CA TYR A 1 -2.97 -1.75 -8.57
C TYR A 1 -3.12 -0.30 -8.19
N ASN A 2 -2.58 0.62 -9.05
CA ASN A 2 -2.66 2.04 -8.81
C ASN A 2 -3.26 2.73 -10.04
N ALA A 3 -4.10 3.73 -9.82
CA ALA A 3 -4.63 4.60 -10.86
C ALA A 3 -4.64 6.04 -10.35
N GLY A 4 -4.27 6.99 -11.20
CA GLY A 4 -4.20 8.38 -10.74
C GLY A 4 -3.99 9.39 -11.85
N ALA A 5 -4.06 10.64 -11.46
CA ALA A 5 -3.74 11.79 -12.30
C ALA A 5 -2.56 12.56 -11.67
N GLN A 6 -1.64 12.98 -12.51
CA GLN A 6 -0.44 13.70 -12.09
C GLN A 6 -0.28 14.97 -12.92
N MET A 7 0.11 16.04 -12.27
CA MET A 7 0.53 17.29 -12.88
C MET A 7 2.02 17.49 -12.67
N SER A 8 2.69 18.08 -13.66
CA SER A 8 4.12 18.36 -13.60
C SER A 8 4.38 19.81 -13.96
N TYR A 9 5.21 20.47 -13.17
CA TYR A 9 5.66 21.84 -13.41
C TYR A 9 7.18 21.86 -13.56
N ALA A 10 7.65 22.25 -14.76
CA ALA A 10 9.09 22.37 -15.03
C ALA A 10 9.60 23.72 -14.52
N PHE A 11 10.49 23.71 -13.56
CA PHE A 11 11.17 24.91 -13.06
C PHE A 11 12.63 25.04 -13.55
N SER A 12 13.12 23.98 -14.23
CA SER A 12 14.40 23.99 -14.92
C SER A 12 14.34 23.05 -16.13
N HIS A 13 15.31 23.16 -17.05
CA HIS A 13 15.43 22.23 -18.20
C HIS A 13 15.47 20.76 -17.79
N LYS A 14 16.01 20.45 -16.61
CA LYS A 14 16.16 19.06 -16.14
C LYS A 14 15.23 18.71 -14.99
N TRP A 15 14.72 19.68 -14.26
CA TRP A 15 13.94 19.43 -13.05
C TRP A 15 12.48 19.79 -13.21
N GLN A 16 11.61 18.91 -12.75
CA GLN A 16 10.17 19.11 -12.70
C GLN A 16 9.66 18.78 -11.30
N PHE A 17 8.80 19.63 -10.79
CA PHE A 17 7.98 19.33 -9.63
C PHE A 17 6.77 18.52 -10.08
N THR A 18 6.39 17.51 -9.33
CA THR A 18 5.25 16.65 -9.64
C THR A 18 4.31 16.55 -8.46
N THR A 19 3.03 16.64 -8.70
CA THR A 19 1.98 16.40 -7.71
C THR A 19 0.78 15.74 -8.37
N GLY A 20 -0.15 15.20 -7.58
CA GLY A 20 -1.32 14.56 -8.15
C GLY A 20 -2.23 13.93 -7.12
N ALA A 21 -3.13 13.09 -7.61
CA ALA A 21 -3.99 12.26 -6.81
C ALA A 21 -3.94 10.82 -7.36
N GLU A 22 -3.87 9.85 -6.46
CA GLU A 22 -3.75 8.44 -6.79
C GLU A 22 -4.67 7.61 -5.91
N LEU A 23 -5.34 6.63 -6.50
CA LEU A 23 -6.04 5.55 -5.81
C LEU A 23 -5.19 4.29 -5.93
N SER A 24 -4.90 3.66 -4.81
CA SER A 24 -4.14 2.42 -4.74
C SER A 24 -4.95 1.33 -4.06
N TYR A 25 -4.92 0.15 -4.65
CA TYR A 25 -5.49 -1.07 -4.09
C TYR A 25 -4.36 -2.07 -3.86
N SER A 26 -4.16 -2.44 -2.62
CA SER A 26 -3.23 -3.50 -2.21
C SER A 26 -4.01 -4.60 -1.51
N GLY A 27 -3.69 -5.86 -1.81
CA GLY A 27 -4.38 -6.98 -1.17
C GLY A 27 -3.61 -8.28 -1.34
N TYR A 28 -3.80 -9.16 -0.36
CA TYR A 28 -3.30 -10.53 -0.36
C TYR A 28 -4.31 -11.46 0.33
N ASN A 29 -4.22 -12.72 0.02
CA ASN A 29 -5.08 -13.74 0.60
C ASN A 29 -4.31 -14.59 1.62
N VAL A 30 -4.99 -14.92 2.70
CA VAL A 30 -4.53 -15.87 3.71
C VAL A 30 -5.39 -17.12 3.61
N ILE A 31 -4.76 -18.29 3.55
CA ILE A 31 -5.47 -19.56 3.58
C ILE A 31 -5.78 -19.90 5.03
N SER A 32 -7.03 -20.18 5.32
CA SER A 32 -7.53 -20.54 6.64
C SER A 32 -8.46 -21.76 6.50
N ASN A 33 -8.78 -22.39 7.61
CA ASN A 33 -9.80 -23.45 7.68
C ASN A 33 -11.01 -22.94 8.45
N GLN A 34 -12.18 -23.32 8.00
CA GLN A 34 -13.39 -23.07 8.76
C GLN A 34 -13.43 -23.98 9.99
N VAL A 35 -13.61 -23.37 11.17
CA VAL A 35 -13.69 -24.07 12.45
C VAL A 35 -14.99 -23.71 13.16
N HIS A 36 -15.36 -24.51 14.16
CA HIS A 36 -16.45 -24.13 15.06
C HIS A 36 -16.13 -22.79 15.75
N PRO A 37 -17.17 -22.02 16.16
CA PRO A 37 -16.94 -20.80 16.92
C PRO A 37 -15.98 -21.02 18.08
N THR A 38 -14.88 -20.29 18.06
CA THR A 38 -13.85 -20.41 19.10
C THR A 38 -13.37 -19.03 19.54
N PHE A 39 -12.85 -18.95 20.76
CA PHE A 39 -12.24 -17.73 21.25
C PHE A 39 -10.82 -17.59 20.69
N ALA A 40 -10.54 -16.41 20.19
CA ALA A 40 -9.21 -15.99 19.76
C ALA A 40 -8.80 -14.73 20.52
N TYR A 41 -7.54 -14.65 20.91
CA TYR A 41 -7.01 -13.54 21.71
C TYR A 41 -5.97 -12.78 20.90
N LEU A 42 -6.15 -11.47 20.81
CA LEU A 42 -5.12 -10.58 20.27
C LEU A 42 -4.42 -9.87 21.43
N THR A 43 -3.10 -9.95 21.44
CA THR A 43 -2.30 -9.17 22.39
C THR A 43 -2.10 -7.77 21.82
N LEU A 44 -2.58 -6.76 22.53
CA LEU A 44 -2.47 -5.35 22.19
C LEU A 44 -1.63 -4.63 23.24
N LYS A 45 -1.11 -3.46 22.91
CA LYS A 45 -0.41 -2.59 23.85
C LYS A 45 -1.23 -1.35 24.13
N ASP A 46 -1.39 -1.01 25.39
CA ASP A 46 -1.97 0.25 25.80
C ASP A 46 -1.07 1.41 25.34
N LYS A 47 -1.68 2.47 24.79
CA LYS A 47 -0.94 3.63 24.26
C LYS A 47 -0.32 4.50 25.34
N SER A 48 -0.93 4.54 26.53
CA SER A 48 -0.54 5.43 27.61
C SER A 48 0.48 4.77 28.54
N THR A 49 0.25 3.50 28.90
CA THR A 49 1.11 2.75 29.85
C THR A 49 2.14 1.90 29.15
N GLY A 50 1.91 1.50 27.89
CA GLY A 50 2.74 0.53 27.17
C GLY A 50 2.52 -0.91 27.61
N GLU A 51 1.63 -1.15 28.57
CA GLU A 51 1.32 -2.49 29.07
C GLU A 51 0.58 -3.32 28.04
N ALA A 52 0.85 -4.62 28.03
CA ALA A 52 0.16 -5.55 27.16
C ALA A 52 -1.18 -5.98 27.77
N TYR A 53 -2.22 -5.94 26.99
CA TYR A 53 -3.53 -6.50 27.36
C TYR A 53 -4.05 -7.41 26.25
N SER A 54 -4.93 -8.33 26.60
CA SER A 54 -5.55 -9.26 25.66
C SER A 54 -6.99 -8.87 25.38
N LYS A 55 -7.32 -8.78 24.09
CA LYS A 55 -8.70 -8.58 23.61
C LYS A 55 -9.21 -9.89 23.02
N SER A 56 -10.37 -10.36 23.50
CA SER A 56 -11.00 -11.59 23.03
C SER A 56 -11.93 -11.34 21.86
N TYR A 57 -11.97 -12.29 20.95
CA TYR A 57 -12.86 -12.30 19.78
C TYR A 57 -13.44 -13.71 19.60
N ILE A 58 -14.62 -13.79 19.02
CA ILE A 58 -15.18 -15.05 18.54
C ILE A 58 -14.86 -15.13 17.04
N THR A 59 -14.27 -16.23 16.60
CA THR A 59 -13.90 -16.45 15.21
C THR A 59 -14.31 -17.82 14.72
N HIS A 60 -14.44 -17.96 13.41
CA HIS A 60 -14.71 -19.20 12.68
C HIS A 60 -13.53 -19.60 11.79
N TYR A 61 -12.38 -18.95 11.92
CA TYR A 61 -11.23 -19.10 11.03
C TYR A 61 -10.01 -19.60 11.80
N GLY A 62 -9.57 -20.82 11.48
CA GLY A 62 -8.42 -21.46 12.13
C GLY A 62 -7.22 -21.60 11.21
N ASN A 63 -6.01 -21.58 11.77
CA ASN A 63 -4.73 -21.77 11.07
C ASN A 63 -4.26 -23.24 11.09
N GLY A 64 -5.07 -24.17 11.59
CA GLY A 64 -4.75 -25.60 11.64
C GLY A 64 -5.10 -26.34 10.35
N GLN A 65 -4.78 -27.63 10.31
CA GLN A 65 -5.29 -28.52 9.27
C GLN A 65 -6.79 -28.75 9.46
N GLY A 66 -7.57 -28.58 8.42
CA GLY A 66 -9.02 -28.75 8.42
C GLY A 66 -9.55 -29.16 7.04
N GLN A 67 -10.77 -29.66 7.01
CA GLN A 67 -11.38 -30.19 5.77
C GLN A 67 -11.90 -29.10 4.83
N ASN A 68 -12.24 -27.92 5.35
CA ASN A 68 -12.82 -26.83 4.58
C ASN A 68 -11.86 -25.62 4.53
N GLN A 69 -10.99 -25.61 3.53
CA GLN A 69 -10.13 -24.46 3.27
C GLN A 69 -10.94 -23.27 2.75
N ILE A 70 -10.67 -22.09 3.29
CA ILE A 70 -11.26 -20.82 2.89
C ILE A 70 -10.15 -19.79 2.68
N SER A 71 -10.33 -18.94 1.68
CA SER A 71 -9.41 -17.83 1.39
C SER A 71 -9.94 -16.57 2.04
N LEU A 72 -9.16 -16.01 2.97
CA LEU A 72 -9.45 -14.77 3.67
C LEU A 72 -8.75 -13.62 2.95
N ALA A 73 -9.51 -12.69 2.40
CA ALA A 73 -8.97 -11.57 1.65
C ALA A 73 -8.62 -10.40 2.57
N ASN A 74 -7.33 -10.09 2.69
CA ASN A 74 -6.83 -8.84 3.25
C ASN A 74 -6.68 -7.83 2.14
N TYR A 75 -7.27 -6.64 2.30
CA TYR A 75 -7.13 -5.59 1.31
C TYR A 75 -7.21 -4.20 1.93
N SER A 76 -6.62 -3.24 1.24
CA SER A 76 -6.68 -1.83 1.56
C SER A 76 -6.83 -1.01 0.28
N LEU A 77 -7.88 -0.19 0.23
CA LEU A 77 -8.09 0.85 -0.78
C LEU A 77 -7.68 2.18 -0.17
N GLN A 78 -6.73 2.86 -0.78
CA GLN A 78 -6.16 4.10 -0.27
C GLN A 78 -6.24 5.21 -1.32
N ALA A 79 -6.55 6.43 -0.88
CA ALA A 79 -6.31 7.65 -1.65
C ALA A 79 -5.01 8.28 -1.20
N SER A 80 -4.17 8.74 -2.12
CA SER A 80 -2.90 9.38 -1.83
C SER A 80 -2.67 10.64 -2.67
N LEU A 81 -1.87 11.54 -2.12
CA LEU A 81 -1.49 12.81 -2.72
C LEU A 81 0.04 12.83 -2.90
N PRO A 82 0.58 12.27 -3.99
CA PRO A 82 2.01 12.27 -4.23
C PRO A 82 2.53 13.68 -4.48
N ILE A 83 3.66 13.99 -3.83
CA ILE A 83 4.44 15.22 -4.03
C ILE A 83 5.88 14.80 -4.29
N GLY A 84 6.46 15.23 -5.39
CA GLY A 84 7.76 14.73 -5.79
C GLY A 84 8.54 15.59 -6.76
N LEU A 85 9.68 15.07 -7.14
CA LEU A 85 10.59 15.64 -8.10
C LEU A 85 10.92 14.63 -9.18
N GLN A 86 11.01 15.11 -10.40
CA GLN A 86 11.45 14.33 -11.55
C GLN A 86 12.67 15.01 -12.18
N TYR A 87 13.69 14.24 -12.46
CA TYR A 87 14.91 14.69 -13.11
C TYR A 87 15.05 14.04 -14.49
N SER A 88 15.29 14.86 -15.51
CA SER A 88 15.54 14.41 -16.89
C SER A 88 17.01 14.01 -17.04
N LEU A 89 17.24 12.71 -17.20
CA LEU A 89 18.57 12.16 -17.43
C LEU A 89 19.04 12.45 -18.86
N TRP A 90 18.13 12.23 -19.81
CA TRP A 90 18.37 12.42 -21.22
C TRP A 90 17.08 12.80 -21.93
N GLU A 91 17.14 13.70 -22.90
CA GLU A 91 15.99 14.19 -23.64
C GLU A 91 16.40 14.54 -25.06
N ASN A 92 15.62 14.08 -26.03
CA ASN A 92 15.69 14.52 -27.40
C ASN A 92 14.27 14.87 -27.90
N SER A 93 14.09 15.17 -29.21
CA SER A 93 12.79 15.60 -29.77
C SER A 93 11.63 14.62 -29.49
N ASP A 94 11.89 13.32 -29.45
CA ASP A 94 10.84 12.30 -29.42
C ASP A 94 10.84 11.45 -28.16
N VAL A 95 11.98 11.36 -27.46
CA VAL A 95 12.15 10.47 -26.31
C VAL A 95 12.79 11.22 -25.15
N LYS A 96 12.29 10.99 -23.95
CA LYS A 96 12.80 11.53 -22.69
C LYS A 96 12.97 10.41 -21.67
N LEU A 97 14.18 10.27 -21.12
CA LEU A 97 14.48 9.39 -20.00
C LEU A 97 14.52 10.22 -18.72
N SER A 98 13.83 9.78 -17.69
CA SER A 98 13.77 10.50 -16.41
C SER A 98 13.74 9.55 -15.22
N ILE A 99 14.21 10.03 -14.08
CA ILE A 99 14.05 9.42 -12.77
C ILE A 99 13.13 10.32 -11.94
N ALA A 100 12.20 9.72 -11.20
CA ALA A 100 11.30 10.46 -10.33
C ALA A 100 11.25 9.85 -8.94
N SER A 101 11.15 10.72 -7.95
CA SER A 101 10.96 10.37 -6.54
C SER A 101 9.83 11.19 -5.96
N SER A 102 8.98 10.58 -5.13
CA SER A 102 7.90 11.29 -4.46
C SER A 102 7.60 10.72 -3.08
N ILE A 103 7.01 11.56 -2.24
CA ILE A 103 6.40 11.19 -0.96
C ILE A 103 4.89 11.32 -1.15
N ALA A 104 4.14 10.33 -0.70
CA ALA A 104 2.71 10.27 -0.87
C ALA A 104 2.02 9.99 0.48
N PRO A 105 1.54 11.02 1.19
CA PRO A 105 0.59 10.80 2.27
C PRO A 105 -0.65 10.13 1.71
N SER A 106 -1.14 9.09 2.42
CA SER A 106 -2.25 8.26 1.98
C SER A 106 -3.27 8.07 3.09
N PHE A 107 -4.55 7.97 2.69
CA PHE A 107 -5.69 7.75 3.57
C PHE A 107 -6.39 6.47 3.16
N VAL A 108 -6.65 5.58 4.13
CA VAL A 108 -7.41 4.36 3.90
C VAL A 108 -8.89 4.70 3.77
N ILE A 109 -9.47 4.41 2.59
CA ILE A 109 -10.90 4.61 2.30
C ILE A 109 -11.69 3.37 2.73
N LYS A 110 -11.17 2.18 2.41
CA LYS A 110 -11.80 0.90 2.72
C LYS A 110 -10.72 -0.14 2.95
N SER A 111 -10.95 -1.00 3.93
CA SER A 111 -10.01 -2.08 4.24
C SER A 111 -10.72 -3.28 4.83
N ASN A 112 -10.06 -4.43 4.71
CA ASN A 112 -10.40 -5.65 5.42
C ASN A 112 -9.10 -6.29 5.92
N ALA A 113 -9.06 -6.73 7.18
CA ALA A 113 -7.86 -7.30 7.78
C ALA A 113 -8.20 -8.49 8.66
N PHE A 114 -7.70 -9.65 8.24
CA PHE A 114 -7.64 -10.84 9.06
C PHE A 114 -6.27 -10.93 9.71
N ILE A 115 -6.25 -10.95 11.03
CA ILE A 115 -5.07 -10.88 11.86
C ILE A 115 -4.95 -12.19 12.62
N ILE A 116 -3.74 -12.73 12.72
CA ILE A 116 -3.50 -13.97 13.46
C ILE A 116 -3.56 -13.72 14.97
N SER A 117 -4.19 -14.62 15.71
CA SER A 117 -4.26 -14.59 17.18
C SER A 117 -2.87 -14.76 17.81
N ALA A 118 -2.75 -14.38 19.07
CA ALA A 118 -1.49 -14.42 19.83
C ALA A 118 -0.89 -15.84 19.93
N ASP A 119 -1.73 -16.87 19.92
CA ASP A 119 -1.34 -18.29 19.92
C ASP A 119 -1.05 -18.85 18.51
N GLY A 120 -1.22 -18.04 17.46
CA GLY A 120 -1.01 -18.44 16.06
C GLY A 120 -2.05 -19.41 15.49
N ARG A 121 -3.13 -19.69 16.23
CA ARG A 121 -4.08 -20.75 15.85
C ARG A 121 -5.30 -20.26 15.07
N ASN A 122 -5.65 -19.00 15.21
CA ASN A 122 -6.90 -18.47 14.68
C ASN A 122 -6.69 -17.14 13.97
N TYR A 123 -7.59 -16.81 13.05
CA TYR A 123 -7.63 -15.49 12.40
C TYR A 123 -8.85 -14.71 12.87
N VAL A 124 -8.63 -13.44 13.15
CA VAL A 124 -9.64 -12.49 13.63
C VAL A 124 -9.79 -11.39 12.60
N ASN A 125 -11.00 -11.06 12.23
CA ASN A 125 -11.28 -9.91 11.40
C ASN A 125 -11.41 -8.65 12.27
N ASP A 126 -10.38 -7.80 12.27
CA ASP A 126 -10.43 -6.50 12.93
C ASP A 126 -9.74 -5.41 12.09
N PRO A 127 -10.44 -4.85 11.08
CA PRO A 127 -9.90 -3.76 10.26
C PRO A 127 -9.66 -2.47 11.06
N ALA A 128 -10.21 -2.34 12.27
CA ALA A 128 -9.97 -1.19 13.13
C ALA A 128 -8.51 -1.09 13.62
N LEU A 129 -7.76 -2.17 13.58
CA LEU A 129 -6.33 -2.18 13.90
C LEU A 129 -5.45 -1.65 12.76
N LEU A 130 -5.98 -1.50 11.56
CA LEU A 130 -5.27 -0.84 10.47
C LEU A 130 -5.12 0.66 10.74
N ARG A 131 -3.99 1.19 10.29
CA ARG A 131 -3.70 2.63 10.39
C ARG A 131 -4.48 3.38 9.32
N PRO A 132 -5.30 4.39 9.69
CA PRO A 132 -6.11 5.13 8.72
C PRO A 132 -5.29 6.07 7.83
N VAL A 133 -4.14 6.53 8.31
CA VAL A 133 -3.24 7.43 7.56
C VAL A 133 -1.88 6.79 7.45
N ASN A 134 -1.31 6.80 6.26
CA ASN A 134 0.03 6.27 6.00
C ASN A 134 0.87 7.25 5.17
N LEU A 135 2.15 6.94 5.04
CA LEU A 135 3.11 7.67 4.23
C LEU A 135 3.86 6.68 3.35
N ALA A 136 3.88 6.91 2.05
CA ALA A 136 4.62 6.09 1.11
C ALA A 136 5.70 6.92 0.38
N GLY A 137 6.85 6.31 0.14
CA GLY A 137 7.86 6.80 -0.78
C GLY A 137 7.75 6.07 -2.11
N ASN A 138 7.86 6.79 -3.22
CA ASN A 138 7.89 6.20 -4.56
C ASN A 138 9.21 6.58 -5.25
N LEU A 139 9.75 5.63 -5.99
CA LEU A 139 10.91 5.82 -6.86
C LEU A 139 10.66 5.11 -8.18
N GLY A 140 10.95 5.78 -9.30
CA GLY A 140 10.75 5.18 -10.61
C GLY A 140 11.65 5.79 -11.68
N THR A 141 11.91 5.02 -12.72
CA THR A 141 12.59 5.47 -13.93
C THR A 141 11.63 5.35 -15.10
N TYR A 142 11.48 6.41 -15.88
CA TYR A 142 10.46 6.48 -16.90
C TYR A 142 11.04 6.90 -18.25
N VAL A 143 10.60 6.20 -19.28
CA VAL A 143 10.78 6.62 -20.67
C VAL A 143 9.49 7.25 -21.14
N ALA A 144 9.56 8.49 -21.59
CA ALA A 144 8.46 9.16 -22.25
C ALA A 144 8.77 9.28 -23.73
N PHE A 145 7.84 8.90 -24.59
CA PHE A 145 7.98 8.99 -26.05
C PHE A 145 6.71 9.54 -26.67
N ARG A 146 6.88 10.32 -27.74
CA ARG A 146 5.77 10.93 -28.47
C ARG A 146 5.33 10.04 -29.60
N SER A 147 4.02 9.72 -29.65
CA SER A 147 3.38 9.07 -30.78
C SER A 147 2.22 9.93 -31.24
N LYS A 148 2.38 10.57 -32.39
CA LYS A 148 1.42 11.56 -32.96
C LYS A 148 1.21 12.73 -31.97
N LYS A 149 -0.02 12.84 -31.40
CA LYS A 149 -0.42 13.92 -30.46
C LYS A 149 -0.36 13.49 -29.00
N ILE A 150 -0.02 12.23 -28.72
CA ILE A 150 -0.04 11.64 -27.38
C ILE A 150 1.40 11.34 -26.97
N LYS A 151 1.74 11.71 -25.75
CA LYS A 151 3.00 11.36 -25.10
C LYS A 151 2.73 10.18 -24.15
N TRP A 152 3.39 9.07 -24.41
CA TRP A 152 3.37 7.89 -23.56
C TRP A 152 4.49 7.94 -22.53
N ILE A 153 4.21 7.46 -21.33
CA ILE A 153 5.17 7.36 -20.25
C ILE A 153 5.13 5.93 -19.76
N VAL A 154 6.28 5.24 -19.78
CA VAL A 154 6.38 3.85 -19.33
C VAL A 154 7.65 3.67 -18.53
N GLY A 155 7.58 2.90 -17.44
CA GLY A 155 8.79 2.54 -16.71
C GLY A 155 8.52 1.82 -15.39
N PRO A 156 9.57 1.22 -14.81
CA PRO A 156 9.51 0.57 -13.53
C PRO A 156 9.28 1.58 -12.40
N ASN A 157 8.54 1.15 -11.40
CA ASN A 157 8.24 1.93 -10.20
C ASN A 157 8.26 1.03 -8.96
N ILE A 158 8.81 1.56 -7.87
CA ILE A 158 8.81 0.94 -6.55
C ILE A 158 8.13 1.91 -5.60
N ARG A 159 7.21 1.38 -4.80
CA ARG A 159 6.55 2.11 -3.70
C ARG A 159 6.84 1.39 -2.39
N TYR A 160 7.30 2.13 -1.40
CA TYR A 160 7.56 1.65 -0.05
C TYR A 160 6.68 2.39 0.96
N GLN A 161 5.91 1.65 1.73
CA GLN A 161 5.09 2.18 2.81
C GLN A 161 5.97 2.41 4.05
N MET A 162 6.22 3.66 4.39
CA MET A 162 7.14 4.07 5.44
C MET A 162 6.60 3.81 6.85
N LEU A 163 5.28 3.93 7.02
CA LEU A 163 4.65 3.65 8.31
C LEU A 163 4.03 2.24 8.27
N SER A 164 4.01 1.57 9.42
CA SER A 164 3.36 0.25 9.53
C SER A 164 1.90 0.30 9.11
N SER A 165 1.41 -0.75 8.44
CA SER A 165 0.00 -0.94 8.09
C SER A 165 -0.90 -0.95 9.32
N TYR A 166 -0.38 -1.42 10.44
CA TYR A 166 -1.11 -1.50 11.70
C TYR A 166 -0.86 -0.29 12.62
N LYS A 167 -1.83 -0.02 13.48
CA LYS A 167 -1.70 0.95 14.57
C LYS A 167 -0.62 0.53 15.56
N LYS A 168 -0.12 1.48 16.35
CA LYS A 168 0.93 1.24 17.34
C LYS A 168 0.51 0.27 18.46
N ASP A 169 -0.79 0.11 18.68
CA ASP A 169 -1.37 -0.77 19.69
C ASP A 169 -1.16 -2.24 19.33
N TYR A 170 -1.04 -2.56 18.05
CA TYR A 170 -0.75 -3.92 17.59
C TYR A 170 0.78 -4.13 17.53
N PRO A 171 1.31 -5.20 18.16
CA PRO A 171 2.77 -5.39 18.29
C PRO A 171 3.47 -5.71 16.97
N VAL A 172 2.73 -6.24 15.99
CA VAL A 172 3.29 -6.58 14.68
C VAL A 172 3.40 -5.32 13.81
N LYS A 173 4.55 -5.17 13.16
CA LYS A 173 4.80 -4.11 12.19
C LYS A 173 4.86 -4.72 10.79
N GLU A 174 4.05 -4.19 9.89
CA GLU A 174 4.03 -4.58 8.50
C GLU A 174 4.28 -3.36 7.62
N HIS A 175 5.25 -3.46 6.73
CA HIS A 175 5.57 -2.44 5.74
C HIS A 175 5.40 -3.05 4.35
N LEU A 176 4.54 -2.46 3.54
CA LEU A 176 4.29 -2.95 2.19
C LEU A 176 5.33 -2.38 1.21
N ILE A 177 5.81 -3.24 0.34
CA ILE A 177 6.64 -2.88 -0.80
C ILE A 177 5.91 -3.33 -2.05
N ASP A 178 5.58 -2.37 -2.90
CA ASP A 178 4.95 -2.62 -4.20
C ASP A 178 5.98 -2.31 -5.29
N TYR A 179 6.09 -3.19 -6.26
CA TYR A 179 6.90 -2.96 -7.46
C TYR A 179 6.09 -3.32 -8.70
N GLY A 180 6.34 -2.59 -9.78
CA GLY A 180 5.57 -2.78 -11.00
C GLY A 180 6.00 -1.86 -12.11
N ILE A 181 5.17 -1.79 -13.15
CA ILE A 181 5.36 -0.91 -14.29
C ILE A 181 4.28 0.17 -14.24
N LYS A 182 4.70 1.43 -14.30
CA LYS A 182 3.82 2.57 -14.48
C LYS A 182 3.65 2.82 -15.97
N ILE A 183 2.40 2.94 -16.40
CA ILE A 183 2.03 3.34 -17.77
C ILE A 183 1.17 4.59 -17.64
N GLY A 184 1.48 5.62 -18.40
CA GLY A 184 0.75 6.87 -18.40
C GLY A 184 0.67 7.50 -19.76
N ILE A 185 -0.26 8.41 -19.91
CA ILE A 185 -0.42 9.27 -21.09
C ILE A 185 -0.43 10.73 -20.65
N SER A 186 0.22 11.58 -21.43
CA SER A 186 0.26 13.03 -21.21
C SER A 186 -0.05 13.76 -22.51
N ARG A 187 -0.63 14.92 -22.37
CA ARG A 187 -0.80 15.90 -23.44
C ARG A 187 0.22 17.01 -23.33
#